data_3d56bb216df43b9294e401fc782a190d
#
_entry.id   3d56bb216df43b9294e401fc782a190d
#
_cell.length_a   1.000
_cell.length_b   1.000
_cell.length_c   1.000
_cell.angle_alpha   90.00
_cell.angle_beta   90.00
_cell.angle_gamma   90.00
#
_symmetry.space_group_name_H-M   'P 1'
#
loop_
_entity.id
_entity.type
_entity.pdbx_description
1 polymer ?
#
loop_
_entity_poly.entity_id
_entity_poly.type
_entity_poly.pdbx_seq_one_letter_code
_entity_poly.pdbx_strand_id
1 'polypeptide(L)'
;MLPVFNTTGDAEMAFKVGVLAHFIGGAVFIIGAFVVPLILRIVPAGALFGSLAGGAMAFLILQSMDGTLKMPLVGWLSLIVLFVIYLGKVNTKLPAALIAIVVGAGIAWVTGSMSFSTVTDSLQNLNFYIPNVTFGIFSGDVISQTLPFLPIVIVFSLNEVITGIQAVEQAKECGDTFFTTTKPLVLCGVASMVGALFGNPLAVGLYWGYPGWKKMGSGTGYHLGIVVLYALVGLTGLSAIITAFIPEAVVLPILVFVGISSYSQAFEVVTKKYYPAVIMASLPVVMDFMMDNVAEGKLQGFLAFDPGSAFVGLLVGCVFVFIIDNEWMKVAITNVVALALTGIGMIHSPGLLFTDTYSPDLGFVAAYCVLAVAFLVLHFLKFNQKAHQADLEAEKAAALAAAKQE
;
A
#
# COMPACT_ATOMS: atom_id res chain seq x y z
N MET A 1 -0.01 14.70 -13.69
CA MET A 1 0.98 15.08 -14.75
C MET A 1 0.47 14.76 -16.15
N LEU A 2 0.20 13.50 -16.53
CA LEU A 2 -0.23 13.14 -17.89
C LEU A 2 -1.45 13.92 -18.41
N PRO A 3 -2.56 14.09 -17.66
CA PRO A 3 -3.70 14.87 -18.16
C PRO A 3 -3.34 16.32 -18.51
N VAL A 4 -2.51 16.96 -17.66
CA VAL A 4 -2.04 18.33 -17.93
C VAL A 4 -1.13 18.38 -19.15
N PHE A 5 -0.21 17.43 -19.28
CA PHE A 5 0.64 17.33 -20.46
C PHE A 5 -0.17 17.12 -21.75
N ASN A 6 -1.15 16.24 -21.71
CA ASN A 6 -2.01 15.95 -22.87
C ASN A 6 -2.85 17.15 -23.30
N THR A 7 -3.20 18.05 -22.38
CA THR A 7 -4.00 19.25 -22.68
C THR A 7 -3.16 20.47 -23.05
N THR A 8 -1.99 20.64 -22.44
CA THR A 8 -1.14 21.83 -22.61
C THR A 8 0.04 21.62 -23.55
N GLY A 9 0.50 20.37 -23.72
CA GLY A 9 1.77 20.05 -24.40
C GLY A 9 3.02 20.49 -23.62
N ASP A 10 2.87 21.10 -22.44
CA ASP A 10 3.94 21.65 -21.63
C ASP A 10 4.34 20.68 -20.51
N ALA A 11 5.52 20.08 -20.68
CA ALA A 11 6.06 19.11 -19.72
C ALA A 11 6.48 19.77 -18.39
N GLU A 12 6.95 21.03 -18.43
CA GLU A 12 7.35 21.75 -17.22
C GLU A 12 6.13 22.12 -16.38
N MET A 13 5.06 22.60 -17.02
CA MET A 13 3.79 22.87 -16.36
C MET A 13 3.21 21.59 -15.75
N ALA A 14 3.17 20.49 -16.50
CA ALA A 14 2.67 19.19 -16.04
C ALA A 14 3.47 18.69 -14.82
N PHE A 15 4.79 18.86 -14.84
CA PHE A 15 5.65 18.52 -13.71
C PHE A 15 5.34 19.38 -12.47
N LYS A 16 5.27 20.71 -12.62
CA LYS A 16 4.95 21.63 -11.52
C LYS A 16 3.59 21.34 -10.89
N VAL A 17 2.59 21.05 -11.70
CA VAL A 17 1.24 20.66 -11.22
C VAL A 17 1.31 19.35 -10.43
N GLY A 18 2.06 18.36 -10.90
CA GLY A 18 2.24 17.10 -10.16
C GLY A 18 2.95 17.29 -8.82
N VAL A 19 3.97 18.14 -8.79
CA VAL A 19 4.71 18.46 -7.55
C VAL A 19 3.84 19.26 -6.57
N LEU A 20 3.04 20.22 -7.05
CA LEU A 20 2.09 20.96 -6.18
C LEU A 20 1.00 20.03 -5.65
N ALA A 21 0.46 19.14 -6.48
CA ALA A 21 -0.51 18.13 -6.05
C ALA A 21 0.06 17.26 -4.93
N HIS A 22 1.34 16.85 -5.06
CA HIS A 22 2.02 16.09 -4.02
C HIS A 22 2.25 16.91 -2.74
N PHE A 23 2.59 18.20 -2.84
CA PHE A 23 2.71 19.09 -1.69
C PHE A 23 1.38 19.17 -0.91
N ILE A 24 0.26 19.35 -1.63
CA ILE A 24 -1.09 19.36 -1.05
C ILE A 24 -1.40 18.01 -0.40
N GLY A 25 -1.05 16.91 -1.07
CA GLY A 25 -1.18 15.56 -0.52
C GLY A 25 -0.46 15.37 0.81
N GLY A 26 0.75 15.91 0.96
CA GLY A 26 1.49 15.94 2.22
C GLY A 26 0.75 16.67 3.35
N ALA A 27 0.07 17.76 3.04
CA ALA A 27 -0.76 18.50 4.01
C ALA A 27 -2.00 17.67 4.41
N VAL A 28 -2.67 17.01 3.45
CA VAL A 28 -3.79 16.10 3.72
C VAL A 28 -3.33 14.94 4.61
N PHE A 29 -2.13 14.41 4.37
CA PHE A 29 -1.54 13.35 5.18
C PHE A 29 -1.34 13.79 6.65
N ILE A 30 -0.84 15.01 6.88
CA ILE A 30 -0.69 15.57 8.24
C ILE A 30 -2.06 15.69 8.93
N ILE A 31 -3.06 16.24 8.24
CA ILE A 31 -4.42 16.36 8.79
C ILE A 31 -4.98 14.97 9.13
N GLY A 32 -4.85 14.02 8.20
CA GLY A 32 -5.29 12.63 8.36
C GLY A 32 -4.66 11.95 9.58
N ALA A 33 -3.40 12.24 9.89
CA ALA A 33 -2.70 11.67 11.02
C ALA A 33 -3.38 11.94 12.39
N PHE A 34 -4.14 13.00 12.51
CA PHE A 34 -4.90 13.32 13.74
C PHE A 34 -6.25 12.61 13.81
N VAL A 35 -6.78 12.12 12.67
CA VAL A 35 -8.03 11.37 12.60
C VAL A 35 -7.80 9.87 12.88
N VAL A 36 -6.55 9.41 12.73
CA VAL A 36 -6.12 8.02 12.90
C VAL A 36 -6.62 7.35 14.20
N PRO A 37 -6.48 7.96 15.38
CA PRO A 37 -6.93 7.30 16.62
C PRO A 37 -8.43 6.99 16.63
N LEU A 38 -9.23 7.77 15.89
CA LEU A 38 -10.66 7.51 15.74
C LEU A 38 -10.92 6.30 14.84
N ILE A 39 -10.21 6.20 13.71
CA ILE A 39 -10.33 5.08 12.76
C ILE A 39 -9.95 3.77 13.45
N LEU A 40 -8.83 3.73 14.19
CA LEU A 40 -8.37 2.53 14.87
C LEU A 40 -9.31 2.01 15.96
N ARG A 41 -10.17 2.86 16.52
CA ARG A 41 -11.17 2.44 17.51
C ARG A 41 -12.34 1.67 16.91
N ILE A 42 -12.63 1.89 15.64
CA ILE A 42 -13.83 1.36 14.98
C ILE A 42 -13.53 0.28 13.95
N VAL A 43 -12.31 0.24 13.42
CA VAL A 43 -11.90 -0.74 12.40
C VAL A 43 -11.32 -1.99 13.06
N PRO A 44 -11.93 -3.17 12.86
CA PRO A 44 -11.40 -4.42 13.42
C PRO A 44 -10.10 -4.84 12.72
N ALA A 45 -9.23 -5.54 13.44
CA ALA A 45 -7.94 -6.01 12.93
C ALA A 45 -8.05 -6.82 11.64
N GLY A 46 -9.07 -7.69 11.52
CA GLY A 46 -9.29 -8.48 10.29
C GLY A 46 -9.54 -7.63 9.04
N ALA A 47 -10.20 -6.48 9.18
CA ALA A 47 -10.40 -5.54 8.08
C ALA A 47 -9.12 -4.78 7.76
N LEU A 48 -8.43 -4.27 8.79
CA LEU A 48 -7.21 -3.47 8.65
C LEU A 48 -6.08 -4.28 7.99
N PHE A 49 -5.77 -5.45 8.56
CA PHE A 49 -4.70 -6.32 8.05
C PHE A 49 -5.11 -7.06 6.77
N GLY A 50 -6.40 -7.30 6.54
CA GLY A 50 -6.90 -7.87 5.29
C GLY A 50 -6.69 -6.94 4.10
N SER A 51 -7.05 -5.66 4.22
CA SER A 51 -6.79 -4.65 3.19
C SER A 51 -5.29 -4.46 2.95
N LEU A 52 -4.47 -4.44 4.02
CA LEU A 52 -3.01 -4.42 3.92
C LEU A 52 -2.46 -5.64 3.15
N ALA A 53 -3.01 -6.84 3.42
CA ALA A 53 -2.64 -8.05 2.69
C ALA A 53 -2.91 -7.91 1.19
N GLY A 54 -4.03 -7.27 0.81
CA GLY A 54 -4.31 -6.94 -0.59
C GLY A 54 -3.20 -6.12 -1.23
N GLY A 55 -2.75 -5.06 -0.57
CA GLY A 55 -1.62 -4.24 -1.01
C GLY A 55 -0.30 -5.03 -1.11
N ALA A 56 0.00 -5.87 -0.13
CA ALA A 56 1.17 -6.74 -0.17
C ALA A 56 1.10 -7.74 -1.34
N MET A 57 -0.07 -8.33 -1.60
CA MET A 57 -0.28 -9.22 -2.75
C MET A 57 -0.09 -8.48 -4.07
N ALA A 58 -0.74 -7.34 -4.25
CA ALA A 58 -0.73 -6.56 -5.49
C ALA A 58 0.66 -6.00 -5.80
N PHE A 59 1.18 -5.16 -4.91
CA PHE A 59 2.37 -4.34 -5.19
C PHE A 59 3.69 -5.00 -4.80
N LEU A 60 3.71 -5.84 -3.76
CA LEU A 60 4.95 -6.51 -3.37
C LEU A 60 5.12 -7.89 -4.00
N ILE A 61 4.04 -8.66 -4.18
CA ILE A 61 4.13 -10.00 -4.76
C ILE A 61 3.93 -9.97 -6.26
N LEU A 62 2.74 -9.60 -6.75
CA LEU A 62 2.40 -9.72 -8.18
C LEU A 62 3.25 -8.81 -9.05
N GLN A 63 3.38 -7.53 -8.71
CA GLN A 63 4.20 -6.57 -9.46
C GLN A 63 5.68 -6.99 -9.49
N SER A 64 6.22 -7.42 -8.35
CA SER A 64 7.62 -7.86 -8.30
C SER A 64 7.84 -9.20 -8.99
N MET A 65 6.86 -10.10 -9.00
CA MET A 65 6.93 -11.33 -9.78
C MET A 65 6.93 -11.06 -11.27
N ASP A 66 6.11 -10.12 -11.76
CA ASP A 66 6.13 -9.72 -13.17
C ASP A 66 7.53 -9.26 -13.58
N GLY A 67 8.12 -8.31 -12.84
CA GLY A 67 9.47 -7.83 -13.12
C GLY A 67 10.56 -8.92 -12.98
N THR A 68 10.42 -9.81 -12.00
CA THR A 68 11.32 -10.98 -11.82
C THR A 68 11.29 -11.89 -13.05
N LEU A 69 10.11 -12.14 -13.60
CA LEU A 69 9.90 -13.06 -14.72
C LEU A 69 10.18 -12.43 -16.10
N LYS A 70 10.44 -11.12 -16.20
CA LYS A 70 10.96 -10.50 -17.43
C LYS A 70 12.31 -11.10 -17.85
N MET A 71 13.08 -11.59 -16.91
CA MET A 71 14.33 -12.34 -17.14
C MET A 71 14.27 -13.69 -16.39
N PRO A 72 13.51 -14.70 -16.88
CA PRO A 72 13.16 -15.88 -16.09
C PRO A 72 14.36 -16.66 -15.53
N LEU A 73 15.39 -16.85 -16.35
CA LEU A 73 16.58 -17.58 -15.92
C LEU A 73 17.29 -16.87 -14.75
N VAL A 74 17.39 -15.57 -14.81
CA VAL A 74 18.09 -14.74 -13.82
C VAL A 74 17.21 -14.55 -12.56
N GLY A 75 15.99 -14.05 -12.76
CA GLY A 75 15.09 -13.69 -11.67
C GLY A 75 14.56 -14.91 -10.92
N TRP A 76 14.14 -15.97 -11.64
CA TRP A 76 13.64 -17.17 -10.98
C TRP A 76 14.72 -17.90 -10.16
N LEU A 77 15.95 -18.00 -10.68
CA LEU A 77 17.04 -18.59 -9.90
C LEU A 77 17.40 -17.75 -8.69
N SER A 78 17.43 -16.41 -8.82
CA SER A 78 17.62 -15.50 -7.69
C SER A 78 16.54 -15.70 -6.62
N LEU A 79 15.27 -15.82 -7.03
CA LEU A 79 14.12 -16.08 -6.16
C LEU A 79 14.27 -17.42 -5.41
N ILE A 80 14.59 -18.48 -6.13
CA ILE A 80 14.75 -19.82 -5.54
C ILE A 80 15.91 -19.84 -4.53
N VAL A 81 17.05 -19.23 -4.85
CA VAL A 81 18.18 -19.12 -3.92
C VAL A 81 17.77 -18.41 -2.64
N LEU A 82 17.06 -17.28 -2.76
CA LEU A 82 16.56 -16.54 -1.62
C LEU A 82 15.65 -17.41 -0.73
N PHE A 83 14.69 -18.10 -1.34
CA PHE A 83 13.71 -18.92 -0.62
C PHE A 83 14.31 -20.18 0.00
N VAL A 84 15.26 -20.81 -0.67
CA VAL A 84 16.00 -21.95 -0.09
C VAL A 84 16.71 -21.52 1.20
N ILE A 85 17.33 -20.35 1.21
CA ILE A 85 18.03 -19.86 2.41
C ILE A 85 17.03 -19.48 3.51
N TYR A 86 16.00 -18.67 3.20
CA TYR A 86 15.07 -18.20 4.22
C TYR A 86 14.07 -19.26 4.68
N LEU A 87 13.35 -19.90 3.76
CA LEU A 87 12.32 -20.89 4.10
C LEU A 87 12.95 -22.24 4.48
N GLY A 88 14.07 -22.61 3.83
CA GLY A 88 14.84 -23.79 4.17
C GLY A 88 15.71 -23.62 5.42
N LYS A 89 15.72 -22.41 6.03
CA LYS A 89 16.51 -22.09 7.24
C LYS A 89 17.98 -22.47 7.13
N VAL A 90 18.55 -22.28 5.93
CA VAL A 90 19.98 -22.60 5.69
C VAL A 90 20.84 -21.56 6.38
N ASN A 91 21.71 -22.02 7.28
CA ASN A 91 22.62 -21.12 8.00
C ASN A 91 23.76 -20.68 7.06
N THR A 92 23.78 -19.42 6.69
CA THR A 92 24.79 -18.80 5.84
C THR A 92 25.52 -17.69 6.60
N LYS A 93 26.81 -17.49 6.28
CA LYS A 93 27.60 -16.38 6.87
C LYS A 93 27.24 -15.02 6.29
N LEU A 94 26.66 -14.99 5.08
CA LEU A 94 26.25 -13.77 4.38
C LEU A 94 24.73 -13.65 4.40
N PRO A 95 24.18 -12.42 4.35
CA PRO A 95 22.74 -12.21 4.20
C PRO A 95 22.19 -12.91 2.95
N ALA A 96 21.09 -13.61 3.09
CA ALA A 96 20.48 -14.37 1.99
C ALA A 96 20.14 -13.49 0.77
N ALA A 97 19.66 -12.27 1.01
CA ALA A 97 19.38 -11.30 -0.06
C ALA A 97 20.66 -10.97 -0.87
N LEU A 98 21.79 -10.79 -0.19
CA LEU A 98 23.06 -10.53 -0.85
C LEU A 98 23.51 -11.73 -1.71
N ILE A 99 23.37 -12.95 -1.18
CA ILE A 99 23.70 -14.18 -1.93
C ILE A 99 22.82 -14.27 -3.18
N ALA A 100 21.51 -14.04 -3.05
CA ALA A 100 20.58 -14.08 -4.17
C ALA A 100 20.93 -13.03 -5.24
N ILE A 101 21.28 -11.80 -4.83
CA ILE A 101 21.72 -10.73 -5.76
C ILE A 101 23.02 -11.16 -6.48
N VAL A 102 24.04 -11.65 -5.75
CA VAL A 102 25.31 -12.04 -6.35
C VAL A 102 25.14 -13.20 -7.34
N VAL A 103 24.35 -14.20 -6.98
CA VAL A 103 24.05 -15.33 -7.87
C VAL A 103 23.29 -14.87 -9.10
N GLY A 104 22.20 -14.11 -8.92
CA GLY A 104 21.39 -13.63 -10.03
C GLY A 104 22.15 -12.68 -10.97
N ALA A 105 22.90 -11.72 -10.42
CA ALA A 105 23.74 -10.82 -11.22
C ALA A 105 24.85 -11.60 -11.96
N GLY A 106 25.50 -12.56 -11.28
CA GLY A 106 26.50 -13.43 -11.93
C GLY A 106 25.93 -14.19 -13.12
N ILE A 107 24.73 -14.75 -12.99
CA ILE A 107 24.03 -15.42 -14.09
C ILE A 107 23.73 -14.43 -15.22
N ALA A 108 23.25 -13.23 -14.91
CA ALA A 108 22.93 -12.20 -15.90
C ALA A 108 24.17 -11.80 -16.74
N TRP A 109 25.33 -11.70 -16.10
CA TRP A 109 26.60 -11.42 -16.79
C TRP A 109 27.10 -12.59 -17.63
N VAL A 110 27.05 -13.82 -17.10
CA VAL A 110 27.49 -15.02 -17.82
C VAL A 110 26.61 -15.32 -19.04
N THR A 111 25.31 -15.04 -18.94
CA THR A 111 24.36 -15.26 -20.04
C THR A 111 24.35 -14.14 -21.09
N GLY A 112 25.14 -13.08 -20.88
CA GLY A 112 25.15 -11.92 -21.78
C GLY A 112 23.91 -11.04 -21.70
N SER A 113 23.08 -11.21 -20.68
CA SER A 113 21.93 -10.34 -20.41
C SER A 113 22.35 -8.95 -19.95
N MET A 114 23.57 -8.81 -19.43
CA MET A 114 24.21 -7.54 -19.10
C MET A 114 25.47 -7.36 -19.99
N SER A 115 25.80 -6.10 -20.30
CA SER A 115 26.95 -5.77 -21.13
C SER A 115 27.80 -4.65 -20.55
N PHE A 116 29.11 -4.70 -20.78
CA PHE A 116 30.01 -3.62 -20.38
C PHE A 116 29.73 -2.31 -21.12
N SER A 117 29.18 -2.35 -22.34
CA SER A 117 28.77 -1.15 -23.06
C SER A 117 27.70 -0.38 -22.30
N THR A 118 26.67 -1.06 -21.75
CA THR A 118 25.64 -0.43 -20.92
C THR A 118 26.24 0.26 -19.69
N VAL A 119 27.26 -0.38 -19.09
CA VAL A 119 27.95 0.22 -17.94
C VAL A 119 28.75 1.46 -18.35
N THR A 120 29.49 1.39 -19.47
CA THR A 120 30.25 2.57 -19.95
C THR A 120 29.33 3.71 -20.35
N ASP A 121 28.20 3.43 -20.97
CA ASP A 121 27.19 4.43 -21.32
C ASP A 121 26.57 5.07 -20.06
N SER A 122 26.38 4.29 -19.02
CA SER A 122 25.85 4.78 -17.73
C SER A 122 26.81 5.73 -17.00
N LEU A 123 28.13 5.66 -17.28
CA LEU A 123 29.11 6.61 -16.72
C LEU A 123 28.86 8.05 -17.17
N GLN A 124 28.23 8.25 -18.30
CA GLN A 124 27.85 9.60 -18.79
C GLN A 124 26.83 10.28 -17.87
N ASN A 125 26.09 9.52 -17.07
CA ASN A 125 25.13 10.03 -16.08
C ASN A 125 25.79 10.41 -14.75
N LEU A 126 27.10 10.19 -14.58
CA LEU A 126 27.81 10.66 -13.40
C LEU A 126 27.97 12.17 -13.46
N ASN A 127 27.33 12.84 -12.52
CA ASN A 127 27.41 14.27 -12.37
C ASN A 127 27.11 14.64 -10.91
N PHE A 128 27.43 15.85 -10.50
CA PHE A 128 27.01 16.32 -9.20
C PHE A 128 25.68 17.07 -9.29
N TYR A 129 24.60 16.44 -8.88
CA TYR A 129 23.24 16.96 -8.92
C TYR A 129 22.91 17.67 -7.62
N ILE A 130 22.85 19.00 -7.65
CA ILE A 130 22.46 19.80 -6.49
C ILE A 130 20.93 19.97 -6.52
N PRO A 131 20.19 19.54 -5.47
CA PRO A 131 18.76 19.75 -5.40
C PRO A 131 18.43 21.25 -5.37
N ASN A 132 17.56 21.68 -6.28
CA ASN A 132 17.08 23.07 -6.34
C ASN A 132 15.66 23.17 -5.76
N VAL A 133 15.42 24.24 -5.01
CA VAL A 133 14.09 24.51 -4.47
C VAL A 133 13.18 25.07 -5.58
N THR A 134 12.04 24.43 -5.77
CA THR A 134 11.09 24.70 -6.87
C THR A 134 9.95 25.60 -6.38
N PHE A 135 10.23 26.84 -5.96
CA PHE A 135 9.18 27.78 -5.52
C PHE A 135 8.16 28.12 -6.61
N GLY A 136 8.49 27.94 -7.89
CA GLY A 136 7.60 28.16 -9.02
C GLY A 136 6.32 27.30 -9.04
N ILE A 137 6.25 26.28 -8.18
CA ILE A 137 5.01 25.47 -7.99
C ILE A 137 3.86 26.28 -7.40
N PHE A 138 4.13 27.39 -6.71
CA PHE A 138 3.10 28.26 -6.12
C PHE A 138 2.69 29.42 -7.03
N SER A 139 3.07 29.41 -8.30
CA SER A 139 2.59 30.42 -9.26
C SER A 139 1.10 30.30 -9.51
N GLY A 140 0.42 31.42 -9.82
CA GLY A 140 -1.03 31.44 -10.06
C GLY A 140 -1.46 30.49 -11.17
N ASP A 141 -0.66 30.35 -12.22
CA ASP A 141 -0.93 29.46 -13.35
C ASP A 141 -0.88 27.98 -12.92
N VAL A 142 0.13 27.59 -12.14
CA VAL A 142 0.25 26.21 -11.63
C VAL A 142 -0.89 25.90 -10.67
N ILE A 143 -1.24 26.84 -9.78
CA ILE A 143 -2.38 26.65 -8.86
C ILE A 143 -3.68 26.46 -9.67
N SER A 144 -3.94 27.32 -10.64
CA SER A 144 -5.15 27.23 -11.45
C SER A 144 -5.26 25.90 -12.21
N GLN A 145 -4.16 25.39 -12.73
CA GLN A 145 -4.10 24.08 -13.40
C GLN A 145 -4.18 22.91 -12.42
N THR A 146 -3.87 23.10 -11.14
CA THR A 146 -3.95 22.05 -10.12
C THR A 146 -5.35 21.92 -9.52
N LEU A 147 -6.12 23.01 -9.43
CA LEU A 147 -7.46 23.03 -8.81
C LEU A 147 -8.41 21.95 -9.35
N PRO A 148 -8.51 21.70 -10.67
CA PRO A 148 -9.40 20.66 -11.19
C PRO A 148 -9.05 19.24 -10.68
N PHE A 149 -7.79 19.01 -10.33
CA PHE A 149 -7.29 17.72 -9.84
C PHE A 149 -7.32 17.60 -8.31
N LEU A 150 -7.69 18.67 -7.59
CA LEU A 150 -7.69 18.68 -6.12
C LEU A 150 -8.55 17.55 -5.52
N PRO A 151 -9.73 17.23 -6.04
CA PRO A 151 -10.55 16.13 -5.52
C PRO A 151 -9.83 14.80 -5.57
N ILE A 152 -9.22 14.45 -6.71
CA ILE A 152 -8.50 13.19 -6.85
C ILE A 152 -7.24 13.16 -5.96
N VAL A 153 -6.53 14.29 -5.82
CA VAL A 153 -5.38 14.42 -4.91
C VAL A 153 -5.78 14.12 -3.47
N ILE A 154 -6.94 14.63 -3.02
CA ILE A 154 -7.45 14.40 -1.67
C ILE A 154 -7.76 12.91 -1.47
N VAL A 155 -8.45 12.27 -2.41
CA VAL A 155 -8.79 10.83 -2.32
C VAL A 155 -7.55 9.97 -2.23
N PHE A 156 -6.57 10.18 -3.13
CA PHE A 156 -5.31 9.43 -3.10
C PHE A 156 -4.52 9.67 -1.81
N SER A 157 -4.49 10.92 -1.32
CA SER A 157 -3.78 11.23 -0.07
C SER A 157 -4.45 10.61 1.15
N LEU A 158 -5.78 10.54 1.19
CA LEU A 158 -6.51 9.82 2.25
C LEU A 158 -6.28 8.31 2.17
N ASN A 159 -6.19 7.74 0.98
CA ASN A 159 -5.80 6.35 0.79
C ASN A 159 -4.39 6.08 1.37
N GLU A 160 -3.44 6.98 1.10
CA GLU A 160 -2.08 6.92 1.67
C GLU A 160 -2.09 7.04 3.21
N VAL A 161 -2.99 7.82 3.81
CA VAL A 161 -3.14 7.86 5.28
C VAL A 161 -3.54 6.49 5.82
N ILE A 162 -4.50 5.80 5.17
CA ILE A 162 -4.92 4.45 5.58
C ILE A 162 -3.75 3.47 5.48
N THR A 163 -3.04 3.47 4.36
CA THR A 163 -1.88 2.60 4.18
C THR A 163 -0.77 2.90 5.19
N GLY A 164 -0.59 4.18 5.53
CA GLY A 164 0.32 4.60 6.60
C GLY A 164 -0.09 4.08 7.98
N ILE A 165 -1.40 4.10 8.31
CA ILE A 165 -1.92 3.49 9.55
C ILE A 165 -1.60 2.00 9.57
N GLN A 166 -1.90 1.30 8.50
CA GLN A 166 -1.67 -0.14 8.36
C GLN A 166 -0.20 -0.49 8.58
N ALA A 167 0.72 0.30 7.98
CA ALA A 167 2.16 0.10 8.15
C ALA A 167 2.63 0.29 9.60
N VAL A 168 2.09 1.29 10.31
CA VAL A 168 2.42 1.51 11.74
C VAL A 168 1.88 0.38 12.62
N GLU A 169 0.63 -0.04 12.41
CA GLU A 169 0.06 -1.15 13.19
C GLU A 169 0.80 -2.46 12.88
N GLN A 170 1.19 -2.69 11.63
CA GLN A 170 2.04 -3.82 11.23
C GLN A 170 3.38 -3.85 12.00
N ALA A 171 4.02 -2.68 12.18
CA ALA A 171 5.26 -2.57 12.93
C ALA A 171 5.05 -2.87 14.43
N LYS A 172 3.93 -2.40 15.01
CA LYS A 172 3.56 -2.71 16.41
C LYS A 172 3.35 -4.20 16.63
N GLU A 173 2.68 -4.89 15.72
CA GLU A 173 2.50 -6.35 15.78
C GLU A 173 3.84 -7.11 15.68
N CYS A 174 4.86 -6.50 15.08
CA CYS A 174 6.24 -7.01 15.10
C CYS A 174 7.01 -6.69 16.39
N GLY A 175 6.36 -6.11 17.41
CA GLY A 175 6.94 -5.80 18.71
C GLY A 175 7.55 -4.40 18.86
N ASP A 176 7.43 -3.52 17.86
CA ASP A 176 7.94 -2.14 17.94
C ASP A 176 6.84 -1.19 18.42
N THR A 177 6.73 -1.04 19.74
CA THR A 177 5.64 -0.29 20.40
C THR A 177 6.07 1.08 20.96
N PHE A 178 7.30 1.50 20.70
CA PHE A 178 7.88 2.75 21.27
C PHE A 178 7.44 4.05 20.58
N PHE A 179 6.60 3.97 19.56
CA PHE A 179 6.06 5.14 18.87
C PHE A 179 4.53 5.13 18.82
N THR A 180 3.94 6.32 18.72
CA THR A 180 2.49 6.48 18.49
C THR A 180 2.19 6.41 16.99
N THR A 181 0.96 6.06 16.62
CA THR A 181 0.55 5.99 15.20
C THR A 181 0.60 7.35 14.52
N THR A 182 0.30 8.44 15.24
CA THR A 182 0.25 9.80 14.69
C THR A 182 1.63 10.35 14.28
N LYS A 183 2.68 10.13 15.10
CA LYS A 183 4.01 10.72 14.85
C LYS A 183 4.64 10.32 13.51
N PRO A 184 4.73 9.03 13.14
CA PRO A 184 5.28 8.63 11.85
C PRO A 184 4.49 9.22 10.67
N LEU A 185 3.17 9.28 10.79
CA LEU A 185 2.32 9.83 9.74
C LEU A 185 2.56 11.33 9.54
N VAL A 186 2.62 12.11 10.61
CA VAL A 186 2.96 13.54 10.51
C VAL A 186 4.34 13.74 9.87
N LEU A 187 5.33 12.93 10.26
CA LEU A 187 6.67 13.00 9.66
C LEU A 187 6.65 12.68 8.16
N CYS A 188 5.87 11.68 7.73
CA CYS A 188 5.70 11.37 6.30
C CYS A 188 5.06 12.54 5.54
N GLY A 189 4.02 13.16 6.09
CA GLY A 189 3.41 14.33 5.49
C GLY A 189 4.38 15.51 5.35
N VAL A 190 5.15 15.81 6.41
CA VAL A 190 6.18 16.85 6.37
C VAL A 190 7.27 16.50 5.35
N ALA A 191 7.77 15.26 5.35
CA ALA A 191 8.78 14.80 4.41
C ALA A 191 8.29 14.87 2.95
N SER A 192 7.02 14.56 2.70
CA SER A 192 6.38 14.73 1.39
C SER A 192 6.36 16.19 0.94
N MET A 193 5.94 17.11 1.83
CA MET A 193 5.93 18.54 1.53
C MET A 193 7.34 19.08 1.27
N VAL A 194 8.32 18.69 2.09
CA VAL A 194 9.74 19.09 1.88
C VAL A 194 10.25 18.48 0.59
N GLY A 195 10.02 17.21 0.32
CA GLY A 195 10.39 16.54 -0.94
C GLY A 195 9.81 17.24 -2.16
N ALA A 196 8.53 17.65 -2.09
CA ALA A 196 7.88 18.40 -3.16
C ALA A 196 8.57 19.76 -3.41
N LEU A 197 9.01 20.49 -2.37
CA LEU A 197 9.77 21.73 -2.56
C LEU A 197 11.08 21.51 -3.34
N PHE A 198 11.68 20.34 -3.22
CA PHE A 198 12.85 19.94 -4.01
C PHE A 198 12.50 19.20 -5.31
N GLY A 199 11.25 19.29 -5.77
CA GLY A 199 10.80 18.74 -7.05
C GLY A 199 10.46 17.24 -7.02
N ASN A 200 10.32 16.61 -5.86
CA ASN A 200 9.86 15.22 -5.79
C ASN A 200 8.34 15.15 -6.02
N PRO A 201 7.87 14.47 -7.09
CA PRO A 201 6.44 14.30 -7.34
C PRO A 201 5.85 13.04 -6.70
N LEU A 202 6.65 12.27 -5.95
CA LEU A 202 6.26 10.98 -5.37
C LEU A 202 6.04 11.09 -3.87
N ALA A 203 4.97 10.47 -3.38
CA ALA A 203 4.65 10.45 -1.96
C ALA A 203 5.74 9.77 -1.13
N VAL A 204 6.00 10.33 0.06
CA VAL A 204 6.81 9.69 1.08
C VAL A 204 5.86 8.92 2.00
N GLY A 205 5.64 7.65 1.68
CA GLY A 205 4.77 6.76 2.45
C GLY A 205 5.53 5.87 3.42
N LEU A 206 4.81 5.27 4.36
CA LEU A 206 5.34 4.21 5.21
C LEU A 206 5.28 2.87 4.45
N TYR A 207 6.33 2.07 4.61
CA TYR A 207 6.49 0.85 3.86
C TYR A 207 5.81 -0.35 4.54
N TRP A 208 5.01 -1.11 3.78
CA TRP A 208 4.25 -2.27 4.28
C TRP A 208 5.06 -3.55 4.45
N GLY A 209 6.29 -3.56 4.03
CA GLY A 209 7.17 -4.72 4.10
C GLY A 209 7.88 -4.93 5.44
N TYR A 210 7.47 -4.22 6.49
CA TYR A 210 8.15 -4.23 7.79
C TYR A 210 8.41 -5.63 8.36
N PRO A 211 7.47 -6.60 8.35
CA PRO A 211 7.71 -7.95 8.86
C PRO A 211 8.82 -8.69 8.11
N GLY A 212 8.89 -8.50 6.81
CA GLY A 212 9.94 -9.10 5.98
C GLY A 212 11.31 -8.60 6.37
N TRP A 213 11.49 -7.29 6.48
CA TRP A 213 12.76 -6.68 6.90
C TRP A 213 13.14 -7.07 8.32
N LYS A 214 12.17 -7.13 9.25
CA LYS A 214 12.40 -7.59 10.62
C LYS A 214 12.86 -9.05 10.65
N LYS A 215 12.24 -9.94 9.87
CA LYS A 215 12.66 -11.34 9.72
C LYS A 215 14.06 -11.48 9.11
N MET A 216 14.48 -10.52 8.28
CA MET A 216 15.85 -10.45 7.74
C MET A 216 16.89 -9.93 8.73
N GLY A 217 16.48 -9.53 9.94
CA GLY A 217 17.38 -9.03 10.99
C GLY A 217 17.75 -7.55 10.84
N SER A 218 16.99 -6.75 10.09
CA SER A 218 17.22 -5.31 9.95
C SER A 218 17.01 -4.59 11.28
N GLY A 219 18.01 -3.80 11.71
CA GLY A 219 17.96 -2.96 12.92
C GLY A 219 17.91 -1.47 12.58
N THR A 220 17.86 -0.62 13.61
CA THR A 220 17.76 0.85 13.46
C THR A 220 18.93 1.47 12.69
N GLY A 221 20.13 0.92 12.80
CA GLY A 221 21.31 1.38 12.04
C GLY A 221 21.19 1.26 10.53
N TYR A 222 20.32 0.37 10.04
CA TYR A 222 20.01 0.23 8.63
C TYR A 222 19.52 1.54 8.01
N HIS A 223 18.67 2.29 8.69
CA HIS A 223 18.12 3.55 8.18
C HIS A 223 19.20 4.65 7.99
N LEU A 224 20.18 4.72 8.89
CA LEU A 224 21.31 5.66 8.72
C LEU A 224 22.15 5.29 7.50
N GLY A 225 22.44 4.01 7.31
CA GLY A 225 23.14 3.53 6.11
C GLY A 225 22.39 3.86 4.83
N ILE A 226 21.09 3.66 4.80
CA ILE A 226 20.22 3.97 3.65
C ILE A 226 20.22 5.48 3.34
N VAL A 227 20.12 6.36 4.36
CA VAL A 227 20.16 7.81 4.14
C VAL A 227 21.46 8.23 3.46
N VAL A 228 22.61 7.73 3.94
CA VAL A 228 23.91 8.03 3.34
C VAL A 228 23.98 7.48 1.91
N LEU A 229 23.54 6.25 1.69
CA LEU A 229 23.54 5.61 0.37
C LEU A 229 22.66 6.37 -0.63
N TYR A 230 21.43 6.73 -0.26
CA TYR A 230 20.53 7.49 -1.12
C TYR A 230 21.05 8.91 -1.41
N ALA A 231 21.66 9.57 -0.42
CA ALA A 231 22.29 10.85 -0.64
C ALA A 231 23.43 10.75 -1.66
N LEU A 232 24.30 9.76 -1.50
CA LEU A 232 25.39 9.51 -2.47
C LEU A 232 24.84 9.20 -3.86
N VAL A 233 23.93 8.24 -3.97
CA VAL A 233 23.34 7.79 -5.25
C VAL A 233 22.60 8.95 -5.93
N GLY A 234 21.78 9.71 -5.18
CA GLY A 234 21.00 10.81 -5.73
C GLY A 234 21.85 12.01 -6.14
N LEU A 235 22.87 12.37 -5.34
CA LEU A 235 23.74 13.52 -5.64
C LEU A 235 24.76 13.24 -6.75
N THR A 236 25.06 11.98 -7.03
CA THR A 236 26.14 11.62 -7.97
C THR A 236 25.66 10.95 -9.25
N GLY A 237 24.37 10.57 -9.35
CA GLY A 237 23.85 9.81 -10.48
C GLY A 237 24.32 8.33 -10.51
N LEU A 238 24.88 7.81 -9.41
CA LEU A 238 25.33 6.42 -9.29
C LEU A 238 24.23 5.38 -9.53
N SER A 239 22.95 5.77 -9.43
CA SER A 239 21.81 4.88 -9.71
C SER A 239 21.91 4.23 -11.09
N ALA A 240 22.28 4.99 -12.12
CA ALA A 240 22.42 4.49 -13.48
C ALA A 240 23.48 3.38 -13.58
N ILE A 241 24.59 3.53 -12.84
CA ILE A 241 25.65 2.51 -12.81
C ILE A 241 25.19 1.27 -12.06
N ILE A 242 24.55 1.45 -10.90
CA ILE A 242 24.06 0.30 -10.10
C ILE A 242 23.08 -0.54 -10.94
N THR A 243 22.14 0.09 -11.64
CA THR A 243 21.16 -0.62 -12.49
C THR A 243 21.82 -1.22 -13.74
N ALA A 244 22.92 -0.67 -14.24
CA ALA A 244 23.69 -1.24 -15.32
C ALA A 244 24.49 -2.49 -14.88
N PHE A 245 24.82 -2.63 -13.60
CA PHE A 245 25.51 -3.82 -13.05
C PHE A 245 24.55 -4.89 -12.54
N ILE A 246 23.42 -4.49 -11.96
CA ILE A 246 22.47 -5.38 -11.29
C ILE A 246 21.10 -5.20 -11.93
N PRO A 247 20.62 -6.16 -12.75
CA PRO A 247 19.31 -6.05 -13.37
C PRO A 247 18.20 -6.09 -12.32
N GLU A 248 17.14 -5.35 -12.56
CA GLU A 248 15.97 -5.25 -11.68
C GLU A 248 15.41 -6.63 -11.29
N ALA A 249 15.36 -7.57 -12.26
CA ALA A 249 14.89 -8.93 -12.05
C ALA A 249 15.60 -9.70 -10.93
N VAL A 250 16.81 -9.28 -10.55
CA VAL A 250 17.58 -9.90 -9.45
C VAL A 250 17.18 -9.35 -8.09
N VAL A 251 16.75 -8.10 -8.03
CA VAL A 251 16.41 -7.41 -6.77
C VAL A 251 14.95 -7.66 -6.37
N LEU A 252 14.05 -7.71 -7.34
CA LEU A 252 12.61 -7.89 -7.13
C LEU A 252 12.22 -9.16 -6.33
N PRO A 253 12.93 -10.30 -6.41
CA PRO A 253 12.70 -11.44 -5.53
C PRO A 253 12.69 -11.12 -4.04
N ILE A 254 13.46 -10.12 -3.61
CA ILE A 254 13.48 -9.67 -2.21
C ILE A 254 12.13 -9.06 -1.83
N LEU A 255 11.53 -8.26 -2.73
CA LEU A 255 10.19 -7.69 -2.51
C LEU A 255 9.11 -8.77 -2.49
N VAL A 256 9.24 -9.81 -3.32
CA VAL A 256 8.33 -10.97 -3.26
C VAL A 256 8.38 -11.63 -1.88
N PHE A 257 9.56 -11.87 -1.32
CA PHE A 257 9.70 -12.43 0.03
C PHE A 257 9.09 -11.52 1.10
N VAL A 258 9.37 -10.22 1.00
CA VAL A 258 8.80 -9.22 1.91
C VAL A 258 7.28 -9.18 1.82
N GLY A 259 6.74 -9.23 0.60
CA GLY A 259 5.30 -9.28 0.36
C GLY A 259 4.64 -10.53 0.96
N ILE A 260 5.22 -11.70 0.78
CA ILE A 260 4.75 -12.95 1.39
C ILE A 260 4.75 -12.83 2.92
N SER A 261 5.79 -12.25 3.50
CA SER A 261 5.86 -12.05 4.96
C SER A 261 4.77 -11.13 5.47
N SER A 262 4.48 -10.04 4.75
CA SER A 262 3.43 -9.08 5.08
C SER A 262 2.03 -9.67 4.88
N TYR A 263 1.84 -10.43 3.81
CA TYR A 263 0.58 -11.14 3.55
C TYR A 263 0.28 -12.17 4.63
N SER A 264 1.30 -12.95 5.04
CA SER A 264 1.16 -13.97 6.08
C SER A 264 0.84 -13.37 7.44
N GLN A 265 1.40 -12.19 7.77
CA GLN A 265 1.15 -11.52 9.05
C GLN A 265 -0.34 -11.24 9.27
N ALA A 266 -1.10 -10.93 8.22
CA ALA A 266 -2.54 -10.70 8.34
C ALA A 266 -3.30 -11.91 8.93
N PHE A 267 -2.80 -13.12 8.67
CA PHE A 267 -3.37 -14.36 9.22
C PHE A 267 -2.77 -14.73 10.59
N GLU A 268 -1.56 -14.24 10.91
CA GLU A 268 -0.93 -14.45 12.21
C GLU A 268 -1.57 -13.58 13.30
N VAL A 269 -1.96 -12.34 12.96
CA VAL A 269 -2.52 -11.34 13.88
C VAL A 269 -3.98 -11.63 14.24
N VAL A 270 -4.76 -12.27 13.35
CA VAL A 270 -6.18 -12.50 13.57
C VAL A 270 -6.48 -13.96 13.93
N THR A 271 -7.54 -14.18 14.68
CA THR A 271 -8.01 -15.54 14.98
C THR A 271 -8.57 -16.20 13.72
N LYS A 272 -8.48 -17.52 13.63
CA LYS A 272 -8.88 -18.32 12.44
C LYS A 272 -10.31 -18.04 11.96
N LYS A 273 -11.23 -17.70 12.87
CA LYS A 273 -12.63 -17.39 12.54
C LYS A 273 -12.74 -16.20 11.57
N TYR A 274 -11.79 -15.25 11.58
CA TYR A 274 -11.79 -14.07 10.72
C TYR A 274 -11.02 -14.21 9.40
N TYR A 275 -10.43 -15.38 9.11
CA TYR A 275 -9.72 -15.61 7.83
C TYR A 275 -10.57 -15.28 6.59
N PRO A 276 -11.89 -15.62 6.54
CA PRO A 276 -12.72 -15.19 5.41
C PRO A 276 -12.80 -13.67 5.26
N ALA A 277 -12.84 -12.92 6.37
CA ALA A 277 -12.86 -11.46 6.34
C ALA A 277 -11.54 -10.88 5.82
N VAL A 278 -10.39 -11.45 6.22
CA VAL A 278 -9.06 -11.06 5.71
C VAL A 278 -8.98 -11.26 4.20
N ILE A 279 -9.44 -12.42 3.70
CA ILE A 279 -9.44 -12.73 2.26
C ILE A 279 -10.33 -11.73 1.52
N MET A 280 -11.57 -11.53 1.97
CA MET A 280 -12.51 -10.62 1.31
C MET A 280 -12.04 -9.17 1.35
N ALA A 281 -11.38 -8.72 2.42
CA ALA A 281 -10.81 -7.39 2.54
C ALA A 281 -9.61 -7.16 1.60
N SER A 282 -8.88 -8.21 1.23
CA SER A 282 -7.74 -8.11 0.31
C SER A 282 -8.16 -7.99 -1.16
N LEU A 283 -9.34 -8.50 -1.53
CA LEU A 283 -9.77 -8.59 -2.93
C LEU A 283 -9.89 -7.24 -3.63
N PRO A 284 -10.49 -6.17 -3.05
CA PRO A 284 -10.64 -4.90 -3.76
C PRO A 284 -9.32 -4.31 -4.25
N VAL A 285 -8.27 -4.36 -3.42
CA VAL A 285 -6.94 -3.83 -3.79
C VAL A 285 -6.28 -4.68 -4.89
N VAL A 286 -6.45 -6.01 -4.83
CA VAL A 286 -5.93 -6.91 -5.88
C VAL A 286 -6.69 -6.71 -7.18
N MET A 287 -8.01 -6.53 -7.13
CA MET A 287 -8.84 -6.30 -8.30
C MET A 287 -8.51 -4.98 -8.99
N ASP A 288 -8.31 -3.91 -8.20
CA ASP A 288 -7.86 -2.59 -8.66
C ASP A 288 -6.51 -2.70 -9.39
N PHE A 289 -5.51 -3.32 -8.77
CA PHE A 289 -4.22 -3.60 -9.40
C PHE A 289 -4.34 -4.39 -10.71
N MET A 290 -5.25 -5.36 -10.77
CA MET A 290 -5.47 -6.14 -12.01
C MET A 290 -6.09 -5.29 -13.11
N MET A 291 -6.95 -4.31 -12.76
CA MET A 291 -7.53 -3.40 -13.77
C MET A 291 -6.48 -2.53 -14.42
N ASP A 292 -5.52 -2.02 -13.65
CA ASP A 292 -4.41 -1.21 -14.16
C ASP A 292 -3.47 -1.98 -15.11
N ASN A 293 -3.43 -3.33 -14.97
CA ASN A 293 -2.43 -4.15 -15.66
C ASN A 293 -3.01 -5.14 -16.69
N VAL A 294 -4.34 -5.26 -16.82
CA VAL A 294 -5.01 -6.14 -17.77
C VAL A 294 -5.66 -5.33 -18.90
N ALA A 295 -5.60 -5.85 -20.12
CA ALA A 295 -6.18 -5.19 -21.28
C ALA A 295 -7.66 -4.84 -21.08
N GLU A 296 -8.05 -3.64 -21.51
CA GLU A 296 -9.40 -3.10 -21.41
C GLU A 296 -10.49 -4.09 -21.85
N GLY A 297 -11.58 -4.12 -21.11
CA GLY A 297 -12.79 -4.90 -21.43
C GLY A 297 -12.80 -6.34 -20.96
N LYS A 298 -11.70 -6.88 -20.39
CA LYS A 298 -11.66 -8.28 -19.93
C LYS A 298 -12.20 -8.50 -18.52
N LEU A 299 -12.11 -7.48 -17.66
CA LEU A 299 -12.47 -7.56 -16.24
C LEU A 299 -13.38 -6.40 -15.83
N GLN A 300 -14.44 -6.14 -16.58
CA GLN A 300 -15.32 -4.97 -16.38
C GLN A 300 -15.88 -4.84 -14.96
N GLY A 301 -16.15 -5.97 -14.28
CA GLY A 301 -16.65 -5.94 -12.90
C GLY A 301 -15.65 -5.38 -11.88
N PHE A 302 -14.35 -5.32 -12.23
CA PHE A 302 -13.32 -4.80 -11.33
C PHE A 302 -13.19 -3.28 -11.38
N LEU A 303 -13.65 -2.65 -12.47
CA LEU A 303 -13.68 -1.17 -12.61
C LEU A 303 -14.39 -0.47 -11.44
N ALA A 304 -15.33 -1.15 -10.83
CA ALA A 304 -16.09 -0.61 -9.71
C ALA A 304 -15.25 -0.39 -8.42
N PHE A 305 -14.03 -0.90 -8.36
CA PHE A 305 -13.14 -0.75 -7.21
C PHE A 305 -12.10 0.36 -7.37
N ASP A 306 -11.96 0.94 -8.56
CA ASP A 306 -11.14 2.10 -8.84
C ASP A 306 -12.02 3.38 -8.93
N PRO A 307 -11.66 4.49 -8.25
CA PRO A 307 -10.65 4.66 -7.22
C PRO A 307 -11.15 4.26 -5.81
N GLY A 308 -10.23 4.13 -4.88
CA GLY A 308 -10.54 3.95 -3.46
C GLY A 308 -10.55 2.50 -2.96
N SER A 309 -9.88 1.59 -3.67
CA SER A 309 -9.82 0.16 -3.36
C SER A 309 -9.43 -0.18 -1.92
N ALA A 310 -8.51 0.59 -1.30
CA ALA A 310 -8.14 0.39 0.10
C ALA A 310 -9.28 0.69 1.07
N PHE A 311 -10.09 1.75 0.80
CA PHE A 311 -11.31 2.02 1.58
C PHE A 311 -12.33 0.91 1.41
N VAL A 312 -12.54 0.46 0.17
CA VAL A 312 -13.46 -0.64 -0.12
C VAL A 312 -12.99 -1.91 0.59
N GLY A 313 -11.69 -2.22 0.56
CA GLY A 313 -11.10 -3.34 1.30
C GLY A 313 -11.37 -3.29 2.80
N LEU A 314 -11.18 -2.11 3.42
CA LEU A 314 -11.50 -1.90 4.84
C LEU A 314 -12.99 -2.12 5.13
N LEU A 315 -13.88 -1.52 4.31
CA LEU A 315 -15.33 -1.62 4.51
C LEU A 315 -15.82 -3.07 4.33
N VAL A 316 -15.36 -3.75 3.29
CA VAL A 316 -15.64 -5.17 3.04
C VAL A 316 -15.16 -6.03 4.21
N GLY A 317 -13.92 -5.81 4.67
CA GLY A 317 -13.38 -6.48 5.84
C GLY A 317 -14.22 -6.26 7.10
N CYS A 318 -14.63 -5.01 7.37
CA CYS A 318 -15.52 -4.68 8.49
C CYS A 318 -16.85 -5.43 8.40
N VAL A 319 -17.50 -5.39 7.21
CA VAL A 319 -18.76 -6.12 6.98
C VAL A 319 -18.61 -7.59 7.31
N PHE A 320 -17.57 -8.25 6.79
CA PHE A 320 -17.36 -9.68 7.03
C PHE A 320 -17.03 -10.01 8.49
N VAL A 321 -16.19 -9.22 9.17
CA VAL A 321 -15.92 -9.42 10.60
C VAL A 321 -17.21 -9.27 11.41
N PHE A 322 -17.98 -8.23 11.19
CA PHE A 322 -19.22 -7.99 11.93
C PHE A 322 -20.33 -9.00 11.61
N ILE A 323 -20.35 -9.57 10.39
CA ILE A 323 -21.23 -10.71 10.07
C ILE A 323 -20.83 -11.96 10.86
N ILE A 324 -19.53 -12.27 10.90
CA ILE A 324 -18.99 -13.42 11.66
C ILE A 324 -19.34 -13.30 13.15
N ASP A 325 -19.27 -12.09 13.68
CA ASP A 325 -19.59 -11.80 15.09
C ASP A 325 -21.10 -11.59 15.35
N ASN A 326 -21.97 -11.71 14.33
CA ASN A 326 -23.41 -11.44 14.42
C ASN A 326 -23.77 -10.03 14.90
N GLU A 327 -22.89 -9.05 14.68
CA GLU A 327 -23.07 -7.64 15.07
C GLU A 327 -23.84 -6.86 14.00
N TRP A 328 -25.08 -7.25 13.75
CA TRP A 328 -25.93 -6.75 12.63
C TRP A 328 -26.04 -5.24 12.57
N MET A 329 -26.10 -4.54 13.70
CA MET A 329 -26.12 -3.06 13.73
C MET A 329 -24.83 -2.49 13.15
N LYS A 330 -23.67 -3.05 13.47
CA LYS A 330 -22.39 -2.57 12.93
C LYS A 330 -22.29 -2.85 11.42
N VAL A 331 -22.82 -4.00 10.95
CA VAL A 331 -22.92 -4.26 9.50
C VAL A 331 -23.78 -3.21 8.81
N ALA A 332 -24.95 -2.88 9.36
CA ALA A 332 -25.82 -1.86 8.81
C ALA A 332 -25.13 -0.48 8.76
N ILE A 333 -24.48 -0.06 9.85
CA ILE A 333 -23.72 1.21 9.90
C ILE A 333 -22.59 1.22 8.87
N THR A 334 -21.84 0.13 8.73
CA THR A 334 -20.76 0.04 7.73
C THR A 334 -21.28 0.23 6.32
N ASN A 335 -22.44 -0.36 5.97
CA ASN A 335 -23.05 -0.18 4.67
C ASN A 335 -23.57 1.28 4.47
N VAL A 336 -24.05 1.94 5.53
CA VAL A 336 -24.42 3.38 5.46
C VAL A 336 -23.18 4.23 5.24
N VAL A 337 -22.05 3.92 5.88
CA VAL A 337 -20.77 4.61 5.63
C VAL A 337 -20.33 4.39 4.19
N ALA A 338 -20.37 3.15 3.68
CA ALA A 338 -20.04 2.84 2.28
C ALA A 338 -20.94 3.59 1.30
N LEU A 339 -22.24 3.66 1.57
CA LEU A 339 -23.20 4.45 0.80
C LEU A 339 -22.84 5.94 0.77
N ALA A 340 -22.49 6.52 1.92
CA ALA A 340 -22.07 7.91 2.01
C ALA A 340 -20.79 8.18 1.21
N LEU A 341 -19.78 7.31 1.34
CA LEU A 341 -18.52 7.42 0.59
C LEU A 341 -18.73 7.28 -0.92
N THR A 342 -19.62 6.38 -1.36
CA THR A 342 -20.01 6.25 -2.77
C THR A 342 -20.76 7.53 -3.23
N GLY A 343 -21.64 8.06 -2.39
CA GLY A 343 -22.43 9.26 -2.70
C GLY A 343 -21.57 10.52 -2.88
N ILE A 344 -20.46 10.64 -2.17
CA ILE A 344 -19.50 11.74 -2.35
C ILE A 344 -18.42 11.42 -3.41
N GLY A 345 -18.42 10.21 -3.98
CA GLY A 345 -17.51 9.80 -5.04
C GLY A 345 -16.12 9.39 -4.56
N MET A 346 -15.93 9.07 -3.28
CA MET A 346 -14.65 8.57 -2.75
C MET A 346 -14.39 7.12 -3.10
N ILE A 347 -15.45 6.34 -3.34
CA ILE A 347 -15.41 4.95 -3.79
C ILE A 347 -16.47 4.75 -4.87
N HIS A 348 -16.24 3.79 -5.78
CA HIS A 348 -17.16 3.43 -6.85
C HIS A 348 -17.58 4.60 -7.75
N SER A 349 -16.70 5.57 -7.96
CA SER A 349 -16.92 6.71 -8.84
C SER A 349 -15.58 7.24 -9.37
N PRO A 350 -15.46 7.55 -10.66
CA PRO A 350 -14.23 8.10 -11.23
C PRO A 350 -13.91 9.53 -10.76
N GLY A 351 -14.85 10.19 -10.07
CA GLY A 351 -14.64 11.54 -9.54
C GLY A 351 -15.47 11.85 -8.32
N LEU A 352 -15.00 12.83 -7.54
CA LEU A 352 -15.72 13.33 -6.36
C LEU A 352 -16.96 14.16 -6.75
N LEU A 353 -17.92 14.24 -5.84
CA LEU A 353 -19.07 15.14 -5.93
C LEU A 353 -18.59 16.56 -6.28
N PHE A 354 -19.29 17.21 -7.20
CA PHE A 354 -18.96 18.52 -7.80
C PHE A 354 -17.81 18.53 -8.83
N THR A 355 -17.35 17.37 -9.32
CA THR A 355 -16.43 17.28 -10.47
C THR A 355 -17.18 16.82 -11.72
N ASP A 356 -16.66 17.18 -12.90
CA ASP A 356 -17.24 16.76 -14.20
C ASP A 356 -17.17 15.24 -14.41
N THR A 357 -16.29 14.56 -13.68
CA THR A 357 -16.10 13.11 -13.74
C THR A 357 -16.94 12.35 -12.72
N TYR A 358 -17.76 13.04 -11.91
CA TYR A 358 -18.61 12.39 -10.90
C TYR A 358 -19.64 11.49 -11.57
N SER A 359 -19.52 10.20 -11.33
CA SER A 359 -20.44 9.18 -11.85
C SER A 359 -20.44 7.96 -10.91
N PRO A 360 -21.17 8.04 -9.78
CA PRO A 360 -21.23 6.95 -8.83
C PRO A 360 -21.93 5.73 -9.43
N ASP A 361 -21.42 4.54 -9.14
CA ASP A 361 -22.05 3.30 -9.57
C ASP A 361 -23.37 3.08 -8.82
N LEU A 362 -24.49 3.22 -9.53
CA LEU A 362 -25.83 3.08 -8.97
C LEU A 362 -26.13 1.66 -8.48
N GLY A 363 -25.46 0.64 -9.00
CA GLY A 363 -25.55 -0.74 -8.54
C GLY A 363 -25.04 -0.88 -7.11
N PHE A 364 -23.87 -0.30 -6.81
CA PHE A 364 -23.33 -0.27 -5.45
C PHE A 364 -24.16 0.60 -4.51
N VAL A 365 -24.63 1.77 -4.98
CA VAL A 365 -25.55 2.62 -4.19
C VAL A 365 -26.80 1.82 -3.78
N ALA A 366 -27.45 1.13 -4.72
CA ALA A 366 -28.61 0.30 -4.43
C ALA A 366 -28.26 -0.87 -3.50
N ALA A 367 -27.13 -1.56 -3.73
CA ALA A 367 -26.69 -2.68 -2.92
C ALA A 367 -26.47 -2.27 -1.46
N TYR A 368 -25.74 -1.17 -1.22
CA TYR A 368 -25.49 -0.68 0.14
C TYR A 368 -26.78 -0.23 0.84
N CYS A 369 -27.73 0.40 0.13
CA CYS A 369 -29.05 0.72 0.68
C CYS A 369 -29.81 -0.54 1.11
N VAL A 370 -29.90 -1.53 0.23
CA VAL A 370 -30.60 -2.79 0.53
C VAL A 370 -29.94 -3.53 1.69
N LEU A 371 -28.62 -3.62 1.69
CA LEU A 371 -27.88 -4.29 2.77
C LEU A 371 -28.03 -3.55 4.10
N ALA A 372 -27.93 -2.22 4.12
CA ALA A 372 -28.13 -1.44 5.34
C ALA A 372 -29.52 -1.70 5.95
N VAL A 373 -30.57 -1.68 5.14
CA VAL A 373 -31.94 -1.96 5.59
C VAL A 373 -32.08 -3.42 6.04
N ALA A 374 -31.59 -4.38 5.26
CA ALA A 374 -31.69 -5.80 5.58
C ALA A 374 -31.02 -6.13 6.92
N PHE A 375 -29.79 -5.63 7.16
CA PHE A 375 -29.06 -5.89 8.41
C PHE A 375 -29.66 -5.12 9.60
N LEU A 376 -30.25 -3.95 9.37
CA LEU A 376 -31.03 -3.25 10.37
C LEU A 376 -32.26 -4.07 10.81
N VAL A 377 -32.99 -4.67 9.85
CA VAL A 377 -34.11 -5.58 10.13
C VAL A 377 -33.64 -6.81 10.92
N LEU A 378 -32.53 -7.44 10.54
CA LEU A 378 -31.96 -8.58 11.27
C LEU A 378 -31.59 -8.20 12.71
N HIS A 379 -31.07 -6.98 12.91
CA HIS A 379 -30.80 -6.47 14.26
C HIS A 379 -32.05 -6.37 15.12
N PHE A 380 -33.13 -5.74 14.62
CA PHE A 380 -34.39 -5.60 15.37
C PHE A 380 -35.11 -6.93 15.57
N LEU A 381 -34.98 -7.88 14.64
CA LEU A 381 -35.50 -9.24 14.80
C LEU A 381 -34.68 -10.07 15.78
N LYS A 382 -33.59 -9.52 16.33
CA LYS A 382 -32.67 -10.26 17.24
C LYS A 382 -32.17 -11.57 16.62
N PHE A 383 -31.96 -11.56 15.31
CA PHE A 383 -31.56 -12.76 14.58
C PHE A 383 -30.23 -13.29 15.11
N ASN A 384 -30.21 -14.59 15.42
CA ASN A 384 -29.02 -15.33 15.86
C ASN A 384 -28.32 -14.81 17.14
N GLN A 385 -28.96 -13.98 17.97
CA GLN A 385 -28.35 -13.41 19.18
C GLN A 385 -27.92 -14.47 20.21
N LYS A 386 -28.64 -15.60 20.29
CA LYS A 386 -28.29 -16.70 21.21
C LYS A 386 -26.97 -17.36 20.83
N ALA A 387 -26.70 -17.53 19.53
CA ALA A 387 -25.43 -18.07 19.06
C ALA A 387 -24.27 -17.11 19.37
N HIS A 388 -24.45 -15.83 19.13
CA HIS A 388 -23.45 -14.81 19.46
C HIS A 388 -23.12 -14.76 20.95
N GLN A 389 -24.11 -14.85 21.84
CA GLN A 389 -23.87 -14.92 23.28
C GLN A 389 -23.11 -16.18 23.70
N ALA A 390 -23.42 -17.33 23.11
CA ALA A 390 -22.71 -18.57 23.37
C ALA A 390 -21.24 -18.51 22.91
N ASP A 391 -20.97 -17.90 21.76
CA ASP A 391 -19.59 -17.70 21.27
C ASP A 391 -18.79 -16.76 22.15
N LEU A 392 -19.37 -15.66 22.63
CA LEU A 392 -18.74 -14.72 23.57
C LEU A 392 -18.43 -15.37 24.92
N GLU A 393 -19.31 -16.23 25.42
CA GLU A 393 -19.08 -16.98 26.67
C GLU A 393 -17.96 -18.01 26.47
N ALA A 394 -17.92 -18.69 25.32
CA ALA A 394 -16.85 -19.64 24.99
C ALA A 394 -15.48 -18.94 24.86
N GLU A 395 -15.42 -17.76 24.21
CA GLU A 395 -14.19 -16.97 24.12
C GLU A 395 -13.69 -16.49 25.49
N LYS A 396 -14.60 -16.00 26.34
CA LYS A 396 -14.26 -15.60 27.71
C LYS A 396 -13.75 -16.77 28.55
N ALA A 397 -14.36 -17.95 28.43
CA ALA A 397 -13.92 -19.14 29.09
C ALA A 397 -12.52 -19.60 28.63
N ALA A 398 -12.26 -19.54 27.33
CA ALA A 398 -10.96 -19.88 26.76
C ALA A 398 -9.86 -18.90 27.21
N ALA A 399 -10.14 -17.60 27.23
CA ALA A 399 -9.21 -16.58 27.72
C ALA A 399 -8.90 -16.76 29.23
N LEU A 400 -9.91 -17.11 30.04
CA LEU A 400 -9.72 -17.36 31.47
C LEU A 400 -8.91 -18.64 31.72
N ALA A 401 -9.05 -19.65 30.86
CA ALA A 401 -8.29 -20.89 30.95
C ALA A 401 -6.80 -20.67 30.57
N ALA A 402 -6.53 -19.85 29.55
CA ALA A 402 -5.19 -19.48 29.17
C ALA A 402 -4.46 -18.66 30.26
N ALA A 403 -5.14 -17.69 30.87
CA ALA A 403 -4.59 -16.87 31.97
C ALA A 403 -4.33 -17.63 33.27
N LYS A 404 -4.85 -18.85 33.41
CA LYS A 404 -4.57 -19.73 34.56
C LYS A 404 -3.40 -20.69 34.33
N GLN A 405 -2.88 -20.75 33.09
CA GLN A 405 -1.74 -21.58 32.72
C GLN A 405 -0.42 -20.81 32.66
N GLU A 406 -0.48 -19.47 32.70
CA GLU A 406 0.65 -18.57 32.96
C GLU A 406 0.80 -18.32 34.48
#